data_974ebd49ec119611ee141c280d724a17
#
_entry.id   974ebd49ec119611ee141c280d724a17
#
_cell.length_a   1.000
_cell.length_b   1.000
_cell.length_c   1.000
_cell.angle_alpha   90.00
_cell.angle_beta   90.00
_cell.angle_gamma   90.00
#
_symmetry.space_group_name_H-M   'P 1'
#
loop_
_entity.id
_entity.type
_entity.pdbx_description
1 polymer ?
#
loop_
_entity_poly.entity_id
_entity_poly.type
_entity_poly.pdbx_seq_one_letter_code
_entity_poly.pdbx_strand_id
1 'polypeptide(L)'
;PAASFAAVATQLLADGARVLVVGDDSDVPAADEIVAGARGAVSWAGVVDLPDLAPLLSLADLVLGNDSGPRHLAAAVGAPTVGVFWVGNAINAAPLGRQRHRVQVSWTTHCPVCGVDATQVGWTAPRCEHDVTFVGDVRVSTVLDDVRAVLASTR
;
A
#
# COMPACT_ATOMS: atom_id res chain seq x y z
N PRO A 1 -5.67 -4.22 -3.99
CA PRO A 1 -5.85 -4.41 -5.42
C PRO A 1 -5.27 -3.25 -6.24
N ALA A 2 -4.68 -3.51 -7.42
CA ALA A 2 -4.09 -2.47 -8.28
C ALA A 2 -5.13 -1.41 -8.68
N ALA A 3 -6.36 -1.81 -8.99
CA ALA A 3 -7.44 -0.88 -9.29
C ALA A 3 -7.72 0.15 -8.19
N SER A 4 -7.59 -0.23 -6.91
CA SER A 4 -7.74 0.71 -5.78
C SER A 4 -6.60 1.72 -5.74
N PHE A 5 -5.36 1.28 -5.99
CA PHE A 5 -4.21 2.19 -6.09
C PHE A 5 -4.33 3.11 -7.31
N ALA A 6 -4.81 2.61 -8.45
CA ALA A 6 -5.08 3.44 -9.64
C ALA A 6 -6.12 4.54 -9.34
N ALA A 7 -7.18 4.20 -8.62
CA ALA A 7 -8.19 5.18 -8.22
C ALA A 7 -7.61 6.27 -7.28
N VAL A 8 -6.77 5.88 -6.30
CA VAL A 8 -6.07 6.85 -5.44
C VAL A 8 -5.12 7.71 -6.27
N ALA A 9 -4.30 7.10 -7.13
CA ALA A 9 -3.34 7.79 -7.98
C ALA A 9 -4.03 8.83 -8.88
N THR A 10 -5.17 8.48 -9.48
CA THR A 10 -5.96 9.40 -10.31
C THR A 10 -6.39 10.65 -9.54
N GLN A 11 -6.85 10.49 -8.30
CA GLN A 11 -7.24 11.64 -7.47
C GLN A 11 -6.04 12.50 -7.07
N LEU A 12 -4.91 11.88 -6.71
CA LEU A 12 -3.70 12.61 -6.35
C LEU A 12 -3.11 13.39 -7.53
N LEU A 13 -3.15 12.82 -8.73
CA LEU A 13 -2.77 13.53 -9.96
C LEU A 13 -3.68 14.73 -10.22
N ALA A 14 -4.99 14.58 -10.02
CA ALA A 14 -5.94 15.70 -10.13
C ALA A 14 -5.69 16.79 -9.06
N ASP A 15 -5.22 16.41 -7.87
CA ASP A 15 -4.78 17.32 -6.81
C ASP A 15 -3.40 17.98 -7.10
N GLY A 16 -2.77 17.68 -8.26
CA GLY A 16 -1.49 18.24 -8.69
C GLY A 16 -0.25 17.51 -8.20
N ALA A 17 -0.38 16.34 -7.59
CA ALA A 17 0.76 15.51 -7.20
C ALA A 17 1.41 14.83 -8.40
N ARG A 18 2.69 14.47 -8.25
CA ARG A 18 3.39 13.54 -9.14
C ARG A 18 3.34 12.16 -8.50
N VAL A 19 2.93 11.15 -9.26
CA VAL A 19 2.80 9.77 -8.77
C VAL A 19 3.81 8.88 -9.46
N LEU A 20 4.65 8.23 -8.64
CA LEU A 20 5.62 7.24 -9.06
C LEU A 20 5.22 5.88 -8.43
N VAL A 21 5.10 4.86 -9.25
CA VAL A 21 4.85 3.48 -8.83
C VAL A 21 6.17 2.73 -8.80
N VAL A 22 6.52 2.14 -7.67
CA VAL A 22 7.74 1.35 -7.48
C VAL A 22 7.40 -0.05 -6.99
N GLY A 23 8.24 -1.01 -7.31
CA GLY A 23 8.12 -2.41 -6.95
C GLY A 23 9.25 -3.21 -7.58
N ASP A 24 9.34 -4.49 -7.27
CA ASP A 24 10.27 -5.40 -7.93
C ASP A 24 9.70 -5.95 -9.26
N ASP A 25 10.41 -6.88 -9.89
CA ASP A 25 10.00 -7.49 -11.17
C ASP A 25 8.63 -8.18 -11.08
N SER A 26 8.29 -8.75 -9.93
CA SER A 26 7.01 -9.41 -9.72
C SER A 26 5.83 -8.44 -9.62
N ASP A 27 6.09 -7.18 -9.28
CA ASP A 27 5.09 -6.12 -9.15
C ASP A 27 4.77 -5.43 -10.50
N VAL A 28 5.57 -5.66 -11.55
CA VAL A 28 5.42 -5.00 -12.87
C VAL A 28 3.98 -5.10 -13.40
N PRO A 29 3.32 -6.28 -13.42
CA PRO A 29 1.96 -6.37 -13.94
C PRO A 29 0.96 -5.50 -13.17
N ALA A 30 1.09 -5.44 -11.84
CA ALA A 30 0.22 -4.61 -11.00
C ALA A 30 0.53 -3.11 -11.19
N ALA A 31 1.80 -2.74 -11.36
CA ALA A 31 2.22 -1.38 -11.63
C ALA A 31 1.71 -0.88 -13.00
N ASP A 32 1.74 -1.74 -14.02
CA ASP A 32 1.20 -1.43 -15.35
C ASP A 32 -0.33 -1.22 -15.28
N GLU A 33 -1.05 -2.02 -14.52
CA GLU A 33 -2.49 -1.82 -14.28
C GLU A 33 -2.75 -0.47 -13.60
N ILE A 34 -1.94 -0.10 -12.60
CA ILE A 34 -2.08 1.20 -11.92
C ILE A 34 -1.86 2.36 -12.89
N VAL A 35 -0.79 2.33 -13.67
CA VAL A 35 -0.47 3.40 -14.64
C VAL A 35 -1.50 3.49 -15.75
N ALA A 36 -2.00 2.35 -16.24
CA ALA A 36 -3.08 2.33 -17.23
C ALA A 36 -4.37 2.98 -16.70
N GLY A 37 -4.69 2.77 -15.42
CA GLY A 37 -5.87 3.35 -14.76
C GLY A 37 -5.69 4.79 -14.30
N ALA A 38 -4.45 5.26 -14.12
CA ALA A 38 -4.11 6.59 -13.60
C ALA A 38 -3.20 7.34 -14.58
N ARG A 39 -3.78 7.92 -15.63
CA ARG A 39 -3.02 8.63 -16.68
C ARG A 39 -2.20 9.77 -16.10
N GLY A 40 -0.88 9.70 -16.25
CA GLY A 40 0.08 10.65 -15.69
C GLY A 40 0.92 10.09 -14.55
N ALA A 41 0.54 8.93 -13.98
CA ALA A 41 1.44 8.16 -13.13
C ALA A 41 2.58 7.54 -13.96
N VAL A 42 3.74 7.36 -13.33
CA VAL A 42 4.92 6.75 -13.96
C VAL A 42 5.27 5.48 -13.20
N SER A 43 5.59 4.40 -13.90
CA SER A 43 6.08 3.16 -13.29
C SER A 43 7.59 3.07 -13.39
N TRP A 44 8.23 2.73 -12.27
CA TRP A 44 9.61 2.29 -12.16
C TRP A 44 9.71 0.91 -11.48
N ALA A 45 8.61 0.15 -11.50
CA ALA A 45 8.64 -1.24 -11.04
C ALA A 45 9.59 -2.07 -11.90
N GLY A 46 10.41 -2.90 -11.28
CA GLY A 46 11.45 -3.68 -11.95
C GLY A 46 12.66 -2.87 -12.44
N VAL A 47 12.72 -1.55 -12.17
CA VAL A 47 13.79 -0.67 -12.65
C VAL A 47 14.72 -0.26 -11.51
N VAL A 48 14.17 -0.06 -10.31
CA VAL A 48 14.89 0.45 -9.14
C VAL A 48 15.27 -0.71 -8.25
N ASP A 49 16.57 -0.91 -8.04
CA ASP A 49 17.07 -1.90 -7.09
C ASP A 49 17.00 -1.38 -5.63
N LEU A 50 17.24 -2.27 -4.67
CA LEU A 50 17.11 -1.95 -3.25
C LEU A 50 18.07 -0.83 -2.77
N PRO A 51 19.34 -0.74 -3.21
CA PRO A 51 20.23 0.36 -2.88
C PRO A 51 19.72 1.73 -3.33
N ASP A 52 19.09 1.82 -4.49
CA ASP A 52 18.57 3.07 -5.04
C ASP A 52 17.17 3.40 -4.52
N LEU A 53 16.41 2.39 -4.10
CA LEU A 53 15.06 2.58 -3.57
C LEU A 53 15.06 3.41 -2.28
N ALA A 54 16.00 3.20 -1.37
CA ALA A 54 16.04 3.91 -0.10
C ALA A 54 16.22 5.44 -0.28
N PRO A 55 17.21 5.94 -1.04
CA PRO A 55 17.31 7.37 -1.33
C PRO A 55 16.10 7.90 -2.12
N LEU A 56 15.56 7.14 -3.07
CA LEU A 56 14.34 7.54 -3.78
C LEU A 56 13.16 7.76 -2.83
N LEU A 57 12.91 6.82 -1.94
CA LEU A 57 11.83 6.91 -0.94
C LEU A 57 12.03 8.09 0.02
N SER A 58 13.29 8.43 0.37
CA SER A 58 13.60 9.57 1.26
C SER A 58 13.23 10.93 0.65
N LEU A 59 13.12 11.01 -0.69
CA LEU A 59 12.72 12.22 -1.42
C LEU A 59 11.19 12.33 -1.59
N ALA A 60 10.44 11.29 -1.23
CA ALA A 60 9.00 11.30 -1.38
C ALA A 60 8.31 12.13 -0.29
N ASP A 61 7.37 12.98 -0.66
CA ASP A 61 6.50 13.70 0.28
C ASP A 61 5.62 12.73 1.06
N LEU A 62 5.28 11.57 0.46
CA LEU A 62 4.53 10.48 1.08
C LEU A 62 4.70 9.18 0.30
N VAL A 63 4.74 8.06 1.01
CA VAL A 63 4.72 6.72 0.42
C VAL A 63 3.44 6.01 0.84
N LEU A 64 2.64 5.60 -0.16
CA LEU A 64 1.44 4.78 0.02
C LEU A 64 1.73 3.34 -0.43
N GLY A 65 1.38 2.37 0.39
CA GLY A 65 1.54 0.95 0.03
C GLY A 65 0.78 0.02 0.95
N ASN A 66 0.76 -1.25 0.58
CA ASN A 66 0.34 -2.31 1.50
C ASN A 66 1.40 -2.50 2.60
N ASP A 67 1.13 -3.38 3.55
CA ASP A 67 2.15 -3.90 4.47
C ASP A 67 3.22 -4.67 3.70
N SER A 68 4.30 -3.98 3.34
CA SER A 68 5.35 -4.46 2.45
C SER A 68 6.71 -3.83 2.77
N GLY A 69 7.79 -4.45 2.30
CA GLY A 69 9.16 -3.97 2.48
C GLY A 69 9.38 -2.51 2.12
N PRO A 70 8.99 -2.05 0.91
CA PRO A 70 9.14 -0.64 0.50
C PRO A 70 8.48 0.35 1.45
N ARG A 71 7.29 0.05 1.98
CA ARG A 71 6.63 0.93 2.95
C ARG A 71 7.40 1.00 4.28
N HIS A 72 7.94 -0.14 4.77
CA HIS A 72 8.77 -0.15 5.98
C HIS A 72 10.08 0.60 5.76
N LEU A 73 10.71 0.42 4.60
CA LEU A 73 11.91 1.16 4.22
C LEU A 73 11.65 2.66 4.15
N ALA A 74 10.53 3.08 3.56
CA ALA A 74 10.11 4.48 3.52
C ALA A 74 10.02 5.09 4.93
N ALA A 75 9.37 4.40 5.86
CA ALA A 75 9.30 4.84 7.26
C ALA A 75 10.69 4.91 7.91
N ALA A 76 11.58 3.96 7.64
CA ALA A 76 12.94 3.91 8.19
C ALA A 76 13.83 5.05 7.67
N VAL A 77 13.65 5.49 6.42
CA VAL A 77 14.37 6.65 5.86
C VAL A 77 13.69 7.99 6.13
N GLY A 78 12.62 7.99 6.92
CA GLY A 78 11.94 9.20 7.40
C GLY A 78 10.84 9.74 6.49
N ALA A 79 10.47 9.06 5.40
CA ALA A 79 9.35 9.44 4.56
C ALA A 79 8.02 9.20 5.30
N PRO A 80 7.04 10.12 5.20
CA PRO A 80 5.69 9.87 5.71
C PRO A 80 5.04 8.70 4.96
N THR A 81 4.22 7.91 5.66
CA THR A 81 3.59 6.74 5.03
C THR A 81 2.09 6.65 5.31
N VAL A 82 1.36 6.15 4.32
CA VAL A 82 0.02 5.59 4.50
C VAL A 82 0.08 4.11 4.15
N GLY A 83 -0.30 3.24 5.07
CA GLY A 83 -0.23 1.80 4.90
C GLY A 83 -1.61 1.16 4.92
N VAL A 84 -1.83 0.22 4.00
CA VAL A 84 -3.01 -0.65 4.01
C VAL A 84 -2.59 -2.00 4.58
N PHE A 85 -3.22 -2.38 5.67
CA PHE A 85 -2.89 -3.59 6.43
C PHE A 85 -4.07 -4.55 6.51
N TRP A 86 -3.78 -5.81 6.46
CA TRP A 86 -4.70 -6.81 6.98
C TRP A 86 -4.59 -6.86 8.52
N VAL A 87 -5.72 -7.11 9.22
CA VAL A 87 -5.78 -7.14 10.69
C VAL A 87 -4.72 -8.07 11.31
N GLY A 88 -4.45 -9.22 10.69
CA GLY A 88 -3.45 -10.16 11.20
C GLY A 88 -2.02 -9.61 11.18
N ASN A 89 -1.69 -8.74 10.24
CA ASN A 89 -0.37 -8.10 10.14
C ASN A 89 -0.29 -6.81 10.95
N ALA A 90 -1.40 -6.09 11.09
CA ALA A 90 -1.43 -4.78 11.72
C ALA A 90 -0.90 -4.80 13.17
N ILE A 91 -1.15 -5.88 13.90
CA ILE A 91 -0.71 -6.05 15.30
C ILE A 91 0.82 -6.05 15.40
N ASN A 92 1.50 -6.71 14.46
CA ASN A 92 2.94 -6.92 14.50
C ASN A 92 3.75 -5.91 13.68
N ALA A 93 3.15 -5.33 12.63
CA ALA A 93 3.85 -4.58 11.62
C ALA A 93 3.40 -3.12 11.45
N ALA A 94 2.29 -2.71 12.09
CA ALA A 94 1.86 -1.33 12.00
C ALA A 94 2.83 -0.39 12.75
N PRO A 95 3.06 0.82 12.22
CA PRO A 95 3.95 1.79 12.85
C PRO A 95 3.40 2.26 14.19
N LEU A 96 4.27 2.51 15.16
CA LEU A 96 3.89 2.99 16.49
C LEU A 96 3.48 4.46 16.48
N GLY A 97 4.16 5.29 15.66
CA GLY A 97 3.84 6.72 15.51
C GLY A 97 2.76 6.95 14.46
N ARG A 98 1.70 7.68 14.82
CA ARG A 98 0.53 7.89 13.93
C ARG A 98 0.48 9.25 13.26
N GLN A 99 1.32 10.21 13.65
CA GLN A 99 1.30 11.54 13.03
C GLN A 99 1.75 11.53 11.58
N ARG A 100 2.88 10.88 11.31
CA ARG A 100 3.47 10.78 9.96
C ARG A 100 3.20 9.44 9.27
N HIS A 101 2.64 8.47 10.00
CA HIS A 101 2.40 7.11 9.51
C HIS A 101 0.96 6.71 9.80
N ARG A 102 0.11 6.79 8.79
CA ARG A 102 -1.30 6.41 8.88
C ARG A 102 -1.51 4.96 8.48
N VAL A 103 -2.52 4.34 9.05
CA VAL A 103 -2.83 2.92 8.82
C VAL A 103 -4.31 2.75 8.59
N GLN A 104 -4.66 2.18 7.45
CA GLN A 104 -5.98 1.66 7.14
C GLN A 104 -5.96 0.14 7.33
N VAL A 105 -6.89 -0.40 8.10
CA VAL A 105 -6.92 -1.82 8.46
C VAL A 105 -8.14 -2.48 7.84
N SER A 106 -7.89 -3.53 7.07
CA SER A 106 -8.93 -4.48 6.68
C SER A 106 -9.21 -5.45 7.84
N TRP A 107 -10.48 -5.64 8.13
CA TRP A 107 -10.97 -6.56 9.14
C TRP A 107 -11.51 -7.86 8.53
N THR A 108 -11.18 -8.16 7.28
CA THR A 108 -11.56 -9.41 6.62
C THR A 108 -10.88 -10.60 7.32
N THR A 109 -11.62 -11.38 8.06
CA THR A 109 -11.11 -12.52 8.85
C THR A 109 -11.34 -13.86 8.18
N HIS A 110 -12.21 -13.91 7.18
CA HIS A 110 -12.57 -15.16 6.47
C HIS A 110 -12.33 -15.00 4.97
N CYS A 111 -11.95 -16.08 4.31
CA CYS A 111 -11.86 -16.09 2.86
C CYS A 111 -13.23 -15.76 2.24
N PRO A 112 -13.34 -14.72 1.39
CA PRO A 112 -14.61 -14.31 0.81
C PRO A 112 -15.19 -15.33 -0.18
N VAL A 113 -14.43 -16.36 -0.58
CA VAL A 113 -14.87 -17.38 -1.51
C VAL A 113 -15.35 -18.63 -0.78
N CYS A 114 -14.58 -19.16 0.15
CA CYS A 114 -14.91 -20.46 0.82
C CYS A 114 -15.21 -20.33 2.30
N GLY A 115 -15.10 -19.15 2.90
CA GLY A 115 -15.41 -18.92 4.32
C GLY A 115 -14.37 -19.47 5.32
N VAL A 116 -13.23 -19.99 4.85
CA VAL A 116 -12.16 -20.44 5.76
C VAL A 116 -11.66 -19.25 6.57
N ASP A 117 -11.51 -19.46 7.90
CA ASP A 117 -10.96 -18.47 8.80
C ASP A 117 -9.46 -18.24 8.50
N ALA A 118 -9.15 -17.08 7.93
CA ALA A 118 -7.80 -16.70 7.55
C ALA A 118 -6.91 -16.34 8.75
N THR A 119 -7.51 -16.03 9.91
CA THR A 119 -6.77 -15.66 11.12
C THR A 119 -6.06 -16.85 11.75
N GLN A 120 -6.50 -18.07 11.43
CA GLN A 120 -5.98 -19.33 11.97
C GLN A 120 -5.04 -20.06 11.01
N VAL A 121 -4.82 -19.53 9.82
CA VAL A 121 -3.95 -20.16 8.81
C VAL A 121 -2.50 -20.28 9.33
N GLY A 122 -1.95 -21.49 9.24
CA GLY A 122 -0.63 -21.81 9.77
C GLY A 122 -0.59 -22.18 11.26
N TRP A 123 -1.71 -22.07 11.97
CA TRP A 123 -1.87 -22.46 13.38
C TRP A 123 -2.78 -23.66 13.52
N THR A 124 -4.09 -23.48 13.33
CA THR A 124 -5.10 -24.51 13.50
C THR A 124 -5.92 -24.78 12.25
N ALA A 125 -5.81 -23.93 11.23
CA ALA A 125 -6.52 -24.08 9.96
C ALA A 125 -5.53 -24.22 8.77
N PRO A 126 -5.83 -25.09 7.80
CA PRO A 126 -5.09 -25.15 6.56
C PRO A 126 -5.36 -23.88 5.73
N ARG A 127 -4.37 -23.44 4.94
CA ARG A 127 -4.58 -22.40 3.95
C ARG A 127 -5.55 -22.89 2.88
N CYS A 128 -6.53 -22.07 2.51
CA CYS A 128 -7.38 -22.38 1.37
C CYS A 128 -6.65 -22.17 0.03
N GLU A 129 -7.16 -22.77 -1.04
CA GLU A 129 -6.57 -22.69 -2.38
C GLU A 129 -6.80 -21.33 -3.07
N HIS A 130 -7.62 -20.45 -2.47
CA HIS A 130 -7.95 -19.17 -3.06
C HIS A 130 -6.85 -18.15 -2.79
N ASP A 131 -6.32 -17.57 -3.86
CA ASP A 131 -5.38 -16.45 -3.80
C ASP A 131 -6.13 -15.13 -3.94
N VAL A 132 -6.86 -14.77 -2.87
CA VAL A 132 -7.64 -13.54 -2.82
C VAL A 132 -6.98 -12.49 -1.92
N THR A 133 -7.14 -11.22 -2.27
CA THR A 133 -6.70 -10.14 -1.41
C THR A 133 -7.59 -10.02 -0.17
N PHE A 134 -6.97 -9.92 1.00
CA PHE A 134 -7.67 -9.67 2.27
C PHE A 134 -7.76 -8.18 2.63
N VAL A 135 -7.30 -7.28 1.76
CA VAL A 135 -7.34 -5.83 1.97
C VAL A 135 -8.26 -5.11 0.99
N GLY A 136 -9.09 -5.86 0.25
CA GLY A 136 -9.98 -5.30 -0.78
C GLY A 136 -11.15 -4.49 -0.25
N ASP A 137 -11.52 -4.64 1.02
CA ASP A 137 -12.59 -3.91 1.71
C ASP A 137 -12.18 -2.51 2.18
N VAL A 138 -10.89 -2.19 2.15
CA VAL A 138 -10.40 -0.84 2.51
C VAL A 138 -10.83 0.17 1.43
N ARG A 139 -11.60 1.17 1.86
CA ARG A 139 -12.17 2.15 0.93
C ARG A 139 -11.12 3.14 0.43
N VAL A 140 -11.13 3.41 -0.86
CA VAL A 140 -10.27 4.41 -1.52
C VAL A 140 -10.43 5.79 -0.85
N SER A 141 -11.64 6.19 -0.49
CA SER A 141 -11.89 7.50 0.15
C SER A 141 -11.15 7.65 1.49
N THR A 142 -11.15 6.61 2.33
CA THR A 142 -10.46 6.68 3.63
C THR A 142 -8.94 6.72 3.49
N VAL A 143 -8.40 6.05 2.48
CA VAL A 143 -6.98 6.13 2.13
C VAL A 143 -6.63 7.54 1.66
N LEU A 144 -7.45 8.15 0.79
CA LEU A 144 -7.25 9.52 0.30
C LEU A 144 -7.32 10.56 1.43
N ASP A 145 -8.25 10.41 2.37
CA ASP A 145 -8.36 11.29 3.52
C ASP A 145 -7.07 11.28 4.35
N ASP A 146 -6.52 10.09 4.61
CA ASP A 146 -5.25 9.96 5.33
C ASP A 146 -4.06 10.53 4.53
N VAL A 147 -3.97 10.26 3.22
CA VAL A 147 -2.93 10.81 2.36
C VAL A 147 -2.94 12.33 2.39
N ARG A 148 -4.12 12.94 2.18
CA ARG A 148 -4.28 14.39 2.19
C ARG A 148 -3.96 15.00 3.55
N ALA A 149 -4.38 14.36 4.64
CA ALA A 149 -4.08 14.80 6.01
C ALA A 149 -2.57 14.79 6.31
N VAL A 150 -1.85 13.74 5.87
CA VAL A 150 -0.40 13.66 6.04
C VAL A 150 0.31 14.71 5.20
N LEU A 151 -0.04 14.86 3.91
CA LEU A 151 0.56 15.87 3.03
C LEU A 151 0.32 17.29 3.52
N ALA A 152 -0.83 17.58 4.11
CA ALA A 152 -1.12 18.89 4.70
C ALA A 152 -0.28 19.17 5.96
N SER A 153 0.12 18.14 6.70
CA SER A 153 0.90 18.29 7.94
C SER A 153 2.42 18.39 7.72
N THR A 154 2.89 18.10 6.50
CA THR A 154 4.33 18.12 6.14
C THR A 154 4.76 19.39 5.41
N ARG A 155 3.81 20.26 5.08
CA ARG A 155 4.04 21.60 4.54
C ARG A 155 4.12 22.62 5.67
#